data_0e5e3d518ecd1bd990e8bf89ee18a792
#
_entry.id   0e5e3d518ecd1bd990e8bf89ee18a792
#
_cell.length_a   1.000
_cell.length_b   1.000
_cell.length_c   1.000
_cell.angle_alpha   90.00
_cell.angle_beta   90.00
_cell.angle_gamma   90.00
#
_symmetry.space_group_name_H-M   'P 1'
#
loop_
_entity.id
_entity.type
_entity.pdbx_description
1 polymer ?
#
loop_
_entity_poly.entity_id
_entity_poly.type
_entity_poly.pdbx_seq_one_letter_code
_entity_poly.pdbx_strand_id
1 'polypeptide(L)'
;MIGLWPNCHRDGDILKRLIATGLALIFLAAPSGAAQLDLNLPADEDLQDSLRNASLTVQAIDENETERRNLVAAAQSDYRRLLAVLFEAGHFGPVISIKIDGVEAANLPAVGSSDPIGTIRIDVQPGPRFLFRTAEVGPLASGTEIPEGFAPGQIAGTDVLRRTSSASVEAWRNIGHAKARLADQEIVADHDVDRLDVRLIIAPGPKLSYGPIFVEGAKDVREGQILKIADLRQGQTFDPGQIQASAQRLQRTGAFQSVAIVESEEIGPADTLNMAIQVVERLPRRIGFGAEIATDEGISTSAYWLHRNLTGYADSLRIEGAVDGIAGNSGGADYSLTFAYNRPATFNPETDLFVNGGIERVDEEDFSSDRAYIEGGARRIVSDEFQYSYGIGYEYSQDRDAFGDRNFSIASFPLEMTYNRRNDNLDPSDGYYIEAGLRPFVGFETAGTGAIFTADLRGYQGFGADDGTVIAARLQLGSVVGPELNEIPSKYLFYSGGGGTVRGQEYQALGVTLPSGDKVGGKSFVGLSTELRQKVTKKIGIVGFVDYGMISADAGFSDGESHAGAGLGVRYNTGIGPIRVDLGVPVSGPGNPSGLQIYIGIGQAF
;
A
#
# COMPACT_ATOMS: atom_id res chain seq x y z
N MET A 1 -68.32 -1.35 -32.94
CA MET A 1 -68.69 -2.70 -32.48
C MET A 1 -67.62 -3.12 -31.51
N ILE A 2 -67.78 -2.81 -30.20
CA ILE A 2 -68.37 -3.65 -29.15
C ILE A 2 -67.59 -4.95 -28.95
N GLY A 3 -67.00 -5.07 -27.76
CA GLY A 3 -66.70 -6.31 -27.08
C GLY A 3 -65.48 -6.18 -26.19
N LEU A 4 -65.53 -5.62 -24.99
CA LEU A 4 -65.75 -6.21 -23.66
C LEU A 4 -64.51 -6.99 -23.12
N TRP A 5 -63.90 -6.39 -22.10
CA TRP A 5 -63.06 -6.97 -21.08
C TRP A 5 -63.82 -8.01 -20.22
N PRO A 6 -63.14 -8.94 -19.59
CA PRO A 6 -63.30 -9.04 -18.14
C PRO A 6 -61.99 -9.06 -17.33
N ASN A 7 -62.11 -8.47 -16.16
CA ASN A 7 -61.25 -8.51 -15.00
C ASN A 7 -60.79 -9.92 -14.61
N CYS A 8 -59.53 -10.05 -14.20
CA CYS A 8 -59.11 -11.07 -13.22
C CYS A 8 -58.13 -10.47 -12.21
N HIS A 9 -58.70 -10.08 -11.06
CA HIS A 9 -57.95 -9.99 -9.80
C HIS A 9 -57.59 -11.42 -9.38
N ARG A 10 -56.36 -11.62 -8.98
CA ARG A 10 -55.72 -12.61 -8.08
C ARG A 10 -54.46 -13.12 -8.69
N ASP A 11 -53.38 -12.69 -8.09
CA ASP A 11 -52.17 -13.53 -7.87
C ASP A 11 -51.15 -12.81 -6.98
N GLY A 12 -51.65 -12.32 -5.82
CA GLY A 12 -50.80 -11.85 -4.72
C GLY A 12 -50.27 -12.95 -3.79
N ASP A 13 -50.60 -14.23 -4.08
CA ASP A 13 -50.32 -15.35 -3.16
C ASP A 13 -49.21 -16.32 -3.62
N ILE A 14 -48.68 -16.17 -4.84
CA ILE A 14 -47.60 -17.04 -5.33
C ILE A 14 -46.22 -16.58 -4.80
N LEU A 15 -46.03 -15.28 -4.61
CA LEU A 15 -44.76 -14.75 -4.08
C LEU A 15 -44.58 -14.97 -2.57
N LYS A 16 -45.69 -15.09 -1.82
CA LYS A 16 -45.63 -15.43 -0.38
C LYS A 16 -45.45 -16.92 -0.09
N ARG A 17 -45.78 -17.80 -1.02
CA ARG A 17 -45.59 -19.25 -0.86
C ARG A 17 -44.18 -19.70 -1.29
N LEU A 18 -43.43 -18.95 -2.07
CA LEU A 18 -42.04 -19.23 -2.43
C LEU A 18 -41.02 -18.77 -1.35
N ILE A 19 -41.42 -17.86 -0.46
CA ILE A 19 -40.57 -17.41 0.65
C ILE A 19 -40.76 -18.27 1.91
N ALA A 20 -41.90 -18.99 2.03
CA ALA A 20 -42.20 -19.82 3.22
C ALA A 20 -41.72 -21.28 3.12
N THR A 21 -41.25 -21.75 1.96
CA THR A 21 -40.81 -23.14 1.76
C THR A 21 -39.30 -23.29 1.56
N GLY A 22 -38.54 -22.19 1.60
CA GLY A 22 -37.06 -22.15 1.45
C GLY A 22 -36.29 -22.10 2.77
N LEU A 23 -36.97 -22.13 3.94
CA LEU A 23 -36.30 -22.03 5.25
C LEU A 23 -36.53 -23.29 6.09
N ALA A 24 -36.38 -24.46 5.48
CA ALA A 24 -36.40 -25.71 6.24
C ALA A 24 -35.27 -26.61 5.75
N LEU A 25 -34.35 -26.92 6.69
CA LEU A 25 -33.35 -27.97 6.62
C LEU A 25 -32.10 -27.68 5.74
N ILE A 26 -31.27 -26.71 6.15
CA ILE A 26 -29.85 -26.97 6.18
C ILE A 26 -29.56 -27.52 7.60
N PHE A 27 -29.78 -28.81 7.81
CA PHE A 27 -29.02 -29.56 8.78
C PHE A 27 -27.58 -29.52 8.25
N LEU A 28 -26.74 -28.65 8.84
CA LEU A 28 -25.31 -28.79 8.81
C LEU A 28 -25.02 -30.15 9.46
N ALA A 29 -24.87 -31.18 8.62
CA ALA A 29 -24.13 -32.35 9.03
C ALA A 29 -22.74 -31.79 9.40
N ALA A 30 -22.39 -31.79 10.68
CA ALA A 30 -21.03 -31.60 11.11
C ALA A 30 -20.18 -32.56 10.29
N PRO A 31 -19.03 -32.14 9.70
CA PRO A 31 -18.17 -33.06 9.00
C PRO A 31 -17.74 -34.13 10.00
N SER A 32 -18.20 -35.36 9.80
CA SER A 32 -17.80 -36.51 10.58
C SER A 32 -16.36 -36.82 10.22
N GLY A 33 -15.39 -36.21 10.94
CA GLY A 33 -13.97 -36.41 10.68
C GLY A 33 -13.01 -35.41 11.29
N ALA A 34 -13.46 -34.26 11.76
CA ALA A 34 -12.57 -33.30 12.42
C ALA A 34 -12.23 -33.75 13.84
N ALA A 35 -10.95 -33.75 14.21
CA ALA A 35 -10.50 -34.05 15.56
C ALA A 35 -11.08 -33.04 16.56
N GLN A 36 -11.55 -33.52 17.71
CA GLN A 36 -12.00 -32.65 18.79
C GLN A 36 -10.77 -32.07 19.50
N LEU A 37 -10.67 -30.75 19.57
CA LEU A 37 -9.62 -30.05 20.29
C LEU A 37 -10.08 -29.69 21.71
N ASP A 38 -9.32 -30.12 22.71
CA ASP A 38 -9.51 -29.80 24.12
C ASP A 38 -8.30 -29.03 24.63
N LEU A 39 -8.50 -27.76 25.03
CA LEU A 39 -7.46 -26.86 25.48
C LEU A 39 -7.62 -26.57 26.97
N ASN A 40 -6.64 -26.97 27.77
CA ASN A 40 -6.51 -26.62 29.17
C ASN A 40 -5.32 -25.64 29.30
N LEU A 41 -5.61 -24.35 29.13
CA LEU A 41 -4.64 -23.26 29.11
C LEU A 41 -4.73 -22.44 30.41
N PRO A 42 -3.69 -21.61 30.74
CA PRO A 42 -3.71 -20.70 31.89
C PRO A 42 -4.89 -19.74 31.85
N ALA A 43 -5.30 -19.23 33.02
CA ALA A 43 -6.43 -18.30 33.15
C ALA A 43 -6.09 -16.84 32.75
N ASP A 44 -4.84 -16.52 32.51
CA ASP A 44 -4.37 -15.21 32.00
C ASP A 44 -4.76 -15.12 30.52
N GLU A 45 -5.68 -14.20 30.16
CA GLU A 45 -6.24 -14.10 28.80
C GLU A 45 -5.16 -13.78 27.76
N ASP A 46 -4.24 -12.85 28.04
CA ASP A 46 -3.16 -12.48 27.10
C ASP A 46 -2.22 -13.64 26.83
N LEU A 47 -1.88 -14.40 27.86
CA LEU A 47 -1.05 -15.61 27.74
C LEU A 47 -1.80 -16.71 27.00
N GLN A 48 -3.10 -16.88 27.28
CA GLN A 48 -3.95 -17.86 26.58
C GLN A 48 -4.02 -17.58 25.08
N ASP A 49 -4.25 -16.33 24.70
CA ASP A 49 -4.29 -15.91 23.29
C ASP A 49 -2.94 -16.09 22.60
N SER A 50 -1.84 -15.74 23.28
CA SER A 50 -0.50 -15.96 22.77
C SER A 50 -0.18 -17.44 22.53
N LEU A 51 -0.59 -18.32 23.44
CA LEU A 51 -0.44 -19.77 23.31
C LEU A 51 -1.30 -20.33 22.17
N ARG A 52 -2.55 -19.89 22.04
CA ARG A 52 -3.44 -20.28 20.93
C ARG A 52 -2.86 -19.89 19.57
N ASN A 53 -2.41 -18.63 19.44
CA ASN A 53 -1.84 -18.09 18.20
C ASN A 53 -0.52 -18.77 17.82
N ALA A 54 0.26 -19.22 18.80
CA ALA A 54 1.51 -19.92 18.56
C ALA A 54 1.33 -21.40 18.18
N SER A 55 0.19 -22.03 18.50
CA SER A 55 -0.05 -23.45 18.29
C SER A 55 -0.39 -23.75 16.82
N LEU A 56 0.44 -24.56 16.17
CA LEU A 56 0.14 -25.11 14.84
C LEU A 56 -1.03 -26.11 14.88
N THR A 57 -1.22 -26.81 16.00
CA THR A 57 -2.34 -27.75 16.18
C THR A 57 -3.66 -26.99 16.17
N VAL A 58 -3.76 -25.86 16.89
CA VAL A 58 -4.95 -25.01 16.89
C VAL A 58 -5.23 -24.51 15.46
N GLN A 59 -4.20 -23.96 14.79
CA GLN A 59 -4.34 -23.46 13.42
C GLN A 59 -4.79 -24.56 12.44
N ALA A 60 -4.18 -25.74 12.50
CA ALA A 60 -4.55 -26.86 11.63
C ALA A 60 -6.00 -27.30 11.83
N ILE A 61 -6.49 -27.35 13.08
CA ILE A 61 -7.90 -27.67 13.36
C ILE A 61 -8.84 -26.59 12.84
N ASP A 62 -8.51 -25.31 13.03
CA ASP A 62 -9.30 -24.18 12.54
C ASP A 62 -9.37 -24.15 11.00
N GLU A 63 -8.32 -24.65 10.32
CA GLU A 63 -8.26 -24.82 8.86
C GLU A 63 -8.93 -26.12 8.38
N ASN A 64 -9.52 -26.91 9.28
CA ASN A 64 -10.15 -28.21 9.01
C ASN A 64 -9.18 -29.27 8.47
N GLU A 65 -7.92 -29.27 8.94
CA GLU A 65 -6.96 -30.33 8.62
C GLU A 65 -7.42 -31.67 9.23
N THR A 66 -7.40 -32.73 8.45
CA THR A 66 -7.83 -34.06 8.85
C THR A 66 -6.75 -35.15 8.71
N GLU A 67 -5.65 -34.83 8.01
CA GLU A 67 -4.54 -35.75 7.84
C GLU A 67 -3.82 -36.01 9.16
N ARG A 68 -3.84 -37.23 9.65
CA ARG A 68 -3.18 -37.64 10.89
C ARG A 68 -1.70 -37.21 10.95
N ARG A 69 -0.98 -37.40 9.85
CA ARG A 69 0.45 -37.06 9.79
C ARG A 69 0.71 -35.56 10.04
N ASN A 70 -0.11 -34.68 9.46
CA ASN A 70 0.01 -33.24 9.61
C ASN A 70 -0.33 -32.81 11.04
N LEU A 71 -1.41 -33.36 11.61
CA LEU A 71 -1.81 -33.07 12.98
C LEU A 71 -0.78 -33.58 14.01
N VAL A 72 -0.18 -34.77 13.81
CA VAL A 72 0.90 -35.29 14.68
C VAL A 72 2.14 -34.38 14.57
N ALA A 73 2.53 -33.98 13.37
CA ALA A 73 3.67 -33.08 13.16
C ALA A 73 3.45 -31.69 13.77
N ALA A 74 2.23 -31.15 13.66
CA ALA A 74 1.83 -29.90 14.31
C ALA A 74 1.95 -30.02 15.84
N ALA A 75 1.35 -31.06 16.44
CA ALA A 75 1.40 -31.32 17.88
C ALA A 75 2.83 -31.51 18.41
N GLN A 76 3.69 -32.23 17.67
CA GLN A 76 5.09 -32.39 18.03
C GLN A 76 5.89 -31.07 17.93
N SER A 77 5.53 -30.20 17.00
CA SER A 77 6.15 -28.88 16.86
C SER A 77 5.72 -27.92 17.97
N ASP A 78 4.51 -28.10 18.50
CA ASP A 78 3.93 -27.20 19.49
C ASP A 78 4.66 -27.21 20.83
N TYR A 79 5.29 -28.31 21.26
CA TYR A 79 6.07 -28.29 22.50
C TYR A 79 7.10 -27.15 22.54
N ARG A 80 7.86 -26.99 21.46
CA ARG A 80 8.89 -25.94 21.37
C ARG A 80 8.27 -24.56 21.21
N ARG A 81 7.15 -24.44 20.46
CA ARG A 81 6.48 -23.17 20.21
C ARG A 81 5.82 -22.64 21.48
N LEU A 82 5.06 -23.47 22.17
CA LEU A 82 4.41 -23.11 23.43
C LEU A 82 5.43 -22.83 24.53
N LEU A 83 6.54 -23.61 24.60
CA LEU A 83 7.64 -23.35 25.52
C LEU A 83 8.28 -21.96 25.27
N ALA A 84 8.47 -21.58 24.00
CA ALA A 84 9.00 -20.25 23.66
C ALA A 84 8.09 -19.11 24.15
N VAL A 85 6.77 -19.24 23.95
CA VAL A 85 5.78 -18.27 24.46
C VAL A 85 5.84 -18.16 25.98
N LEU A 86 5.93 -19.29 26.68
CA LEU A 86 6.00 -19.30 28.15
C LEU A 86 7.30 -18.65 28.65
N PHE A 87 8.41 -18.88 27.98
CA PHE A 87 9.69 -18.22 28.30
C PHE A 87 9.66 -16.71 28.00
N GLU A 88 8.98 -16.32 26.92
CA GLU A 88 8.74 -14.89 26.61
C GLU A 88 7.89 -14.22 27.71
N ALA A 89 6.91 -14.93 28.26
CA ALA A 89 6.07 -14.48 29.37
C ALA A 89 6.74 -14.56 30.75
N GLY A 90 7.98 -15.08 30.83
CA GLY A 90 8.77 -15.19 32.08
C GLY A 90 8.51 -16.47 32.89
N HIS A 91 7.97 -17.52 32.29
CA HIS A 91 7.74 -18.79 32.96
C HIS A 91 8.84 -19.81 32.58
N PHE A 92 9.79 -20.07 33.48
CA PHE A 92 10.96 -20.92 33.20
C PHE A 92 10.84 -22.35 33.76
N GLY A 93 9.70 -22.73 34.28
CA GLY A 93 9.42 -24.07 34.78
C GLY A 93 8.08 -24.64 34.31
N PRO A 94 7.69 -24.44 33.02
CA PRO A 94 6.37 -24.87 32.58
C PRO A 94 6.34 -26.39 32.35
N VAL A 95 5.13 -26.95 32.47
CA VAL A 95 4.81 -28.34 32.07
C VAL A 95 3.82 -28.30 30.91
N ILE A 96 4.22 -28.87 29.77
CA ILE A 96 3.40 -28.97 28.56
C ILE A 96 3.14 -30.46 28.26
N SER A 97 1.89 -30.85 28.11
CA SER A 97 1.49 -32.19 27.68
C SER A 97 0.51 -32.07 26.51
N ILE A 98 0.82 -32.72 25.40
CA ILE A 98 -0.03 -32.75 24.21
C ILE A 98 -0.34 -34.18 23.88
N LYS A 99 -1.62 -34.55 24.01
CA LYS A 99 -2.07 -35.94 23.81
C LYS A 99 -2.96 -36.05 22.59
N ILE A 100 -2.69 -37.05 21.76
CA ILE A 100 -3.50 -37.45 20.62
C ILE A 100 -4.11 -38.81 20.96
N ASP A 101 -5.43 -38.87 21.04
CA ASP A 101 -6.18 -40.06 21.45
C ASP A 101 -5.65 -40.69 22.76
N GLY A 102 -5.25 -39.82 23.70
CA GLY A 102 -4.72 -40.22 25.02
C GLY A 102 -3.24 -40.58 25.06
N VAL A 103 -2.53 -40.62 23.93
CA VAL A 103 -1.09 -40.88 23.83
C VAL A 103 -0.32 -39.58 23.67
N GLU A 104 0.77 -39.41 24.43
CA GLU A 104 1.63 -38.24 24.35
C GLU A 104 2.18 -38.08 22.92
N ALA A 105 1.98 -36.91 22.28
CA ALA A 105 2.35 -36.67 20.88
C ALA A 105 3.86 -36.84 20.64
N ALA A 106 4.70 -36.49 21.62
CA ALA A 106 6.14 -36.68 21.56
C ALA A 106 6.58 -38.14 21.36
N ASN A 107 5.71 -39.09 21.76
CA ASN A 107 5.97 -40.53 21.66
C ASN A 107 5.37 -41.16 20.39
N LEU A 108 4.62 -40.41 19.61
CA LEU A 108 4.01 -40.91 18.37
C LEU A 108 5.04 -40.89 17.21
N PRO A 109 5.08 -41.94 16.38
CA PRO A 109 5.93 -41.93 15.19
C PRO A 109 5.38 -40.93 14.17
N ALA A 110 6.27 -40.20 13.49
CA ALA A 110 5.91 -39.26 12.43
C ALA A 110 5.20 -39.94 11.23
N VAL A 111 5.44 -41.24 11.02
CA VAL A 111 4.81 -42.07 10.00
C VAL A 111 4.14 -43.25 10.73
N GLY A 112 2.82 -43.27 10.75
CA GLY A 112 2.05 -44.29 11.50
C GLY A 112 0.74 -44.62 10.81
N SER A 113 -0.22 -45.12 11.57
CA SER A 113 -1.58 -45.45 11.14
C SER A 113 -2.25 -44.33 10.34
N SER A 114 -3.06 -44.69 9.38
CA SER A 114 -3.92 -43.76 8.61
C SER A 114 -5.28 -43.52 9.31
N ASP A 115 -5.48 -44.04 10.54
CA ASP A 115 -6.73 -43.87 11.26
C ASP A 115 -6.97 -42.39 11.62
N PRO A 116 -8.20 -41.89 11.49
CA PRO A 116 -8.52 -40.52 11.86
C PRO A 116 -8.27 -40.29 13.35
N ILE A 117 -7.84 -39.05 13.69
CA ILE A 117 -7.66 -38.61 15.08
C ILE A 117 -9.05 -38.26 15.67
N GLY A 118 -9.39 -38.83 16.82
CA GLY A 118 -10.60 -38.49 17.53
C GLY A 118 -10.47 -37.24 18.39
N THR A 119 -9.41 -37.19 19.21
CA THR A 119 -9.20 -36.07 20.16
C THR A 119 -7.75 -35.63 20.22
N ILE A 120 -7.55 -34.32 20.32
CA ILE A 120 -6.25 -33.71 20.65
C ILE A 120 -6.44 -32.87 21.90
N ARG A 121 -5.65 -33.14 22.93
CA ARG A 121 -5.69 -32.39 24.18
C ARG A 121 -4.34 -31.72 24.43
N ILE A 122 -4.37 -30.42 24.68
CA ILE A 122 -3.22 -29.61 25.04
C ILE A 122 -3.40 -29.10 26.47
N ASP A 123 -2.55 -29.55 27.38
CA ASP A 123 -2.50 -29.13 28.78
C ASP A 123 -1.23 -28.29 28.99
N VAL A 124 -1.38 -27.04 29.43
CA VAL A 124 -0.27 -26.13 29.73
C VAL A 124 -0.35 -25.63 31.15
N GLN A 125 0.67 -25.94 31.95
CA GLN A 125 0.87 -25.42 33.30
C GLN A 125 2.07 -24.49 33.26
N PRO A 126 1.89 -23.16 33.33
CA PRO A 126 2.99 -22.20 33.14
C PRO A 126 4.02 -22.23 34.26
N GLY A 127 3.64 -22.64 35.46
CA GLY A 127 4.49 -22.48 36.64
C GLY A 127 4.59 -21.01 37.10
N PRO A 128 5.46 -20.71 38.06
CA PRO A 128 5.64 -19.35 38.56
C PRO A 128 6.23 -18.42 37.51
N ARG A 129 5.96 -17.12 37.67
CA ARG A 129 6.57 -16.06 36.85
C ARG A 129 7.85 -15.56 37.50
N PHE A 130 8.95 -15.63 36.76
CA PHE A 130 10.27 -15.18 37.21
C PHE A 130 10.42 -13.67 37.06
N LEU A 131 11.04 -13.04 38.03
CA LEU A 131 11.42 -11.63 37.98
C LEU A 131 12.95 -11.49 37.94
N PHE A 132 13.46 -10.48 37.27
CA PHE A 132 14.87 -10.19 37.32
C PHE A 132 15.32 -9.87 38.76
N ARG A 133 16.36 -10.55 39.25
CA ARG A 133 17.12 -10.17 40.42
C ARG A 133 18.28 -9.27 40.00
N THR A 134 19.03 -9.70 39.00
CA THR A 134 20.10 -8.94 38.35
C THR A 134 19.76 -8.79 36.86
N ALA A 135 19.89 -7.58 36.31
CA ALA A 135 19.71 -7.27 34.91
C ALA A 135 20.85 -6.34 34.46
N GLU A 136 21.93 -6.90 33.97
CA GLU A 136 23.14 -6.18 33.58
C GLU A 136 23.43 -6.38 32.10
N VAL A 137 23.79 -5.30 31.40
CA VAL A 137 24.29 -5.35 30.01
C VAL A 137 25.41 -4.35 29.85
N GLY A 138 26.47 -4.73 29.16
CA GLY A 138 27.59 -3.81 28.92
C GLY A 138 28.77 -4.41 28.16
N PRO A 139 29.68 -3.54 27.70
CA PRO A 139 29.60 -2.07 27.71
C PRO A 139 28.52 -1.53 26.77
N LEU A 140 27.94 -0.36 27.11
CA LEU A 140 26.93 0.31 26.29
C LEU A 140 27.55 1.45 25.47
N ALA A 141 27.05 1.63 24.25
CA ALA A 141 27.34 2.81 23.45
C ALA A 141 26.58 4.03 23.97
N SER A 142 27.07 5.24 23.68
CA SER A 142 26.33 6.46 24.00
C SER A 142 24.98 6.50 23.24
N GLY A 143 23.91 6.79 23.97
CA GLY A 143 22.55 6.83 23.41
C GLY A 143 21.87 5.47 23.26
N THR A 144 22.43 4.39 23.87
CA THR A 144 21.73 3.09 23.89
C THR A 144 20.45 3.19 24.73
N GLU A 145 19.33 2.90 24.10
CA GLU A 145 18.03 2.78 24.77
C GLU A 145 17.81 1.33 25.21
N ILE A 146 17.82 1.11 26.51
CA ILE A 146 17.53 -0.21 27.10
C ILE A 146 16.01 -0.33 27.27
N PRO A 147 15.39 -1.47 26.85
CA PRO A 147 13.97 -1.70 27.08
C PRO A 147 13.59 -1.59 28.57
N GLU A 148 12.53 -0.86 28.89
CA GLU A 148 12.07 -0.62 30.28
C GLU A 148 11.87 -1.91 31.08
N GLY A 149 11.49 -3.01 30.41
CA GLY A 149 11.34 -4.33 31.03
C GLY A 149 12.64 -4.98 31.50
N PHE A 150 13.84 -4.47 31.10
CA PHE A 150 15.13 -5.03 31.51
C PHE A 150 15.65 -4.33 32.76
N ALA A 151 15.02 -4.60 33.90
CA ALA A 151 15.40 -4.04 35.19
C ALA A 151 15.07 -4.99 36.35
N PRO A 152 15.79 -4.92 37.48
CA PRO A 152 15.47 -5.70 38.66
C PRO A 152 14.01 -5.52 39.09
N GLY A 153 13.33 -6.65 39.40
CA GLY A 153 11.92 -6.67 39.81
C GLY A 153 10.92 -6.69 38.65
N GLN A 154 11.35 -6.51 37.40
CA GLN A 154 10.50 -6.67 36.21
C GLN A 154 10.41 -8.15 35.80
N ILE A 155 9.40 -8.50 35.00
CA ILE A 155 9.20 -9.85 34.48
C ILE A 155 10.39 -10.23 33.59
N ALA A 156 11.00 -11.38 33.87
CA ALA A 156 12.18 -11.86 33.17
C ALA A 156 11.79 -12.65 31.91
N GLY A 157 11.32 -11.96 30.86
CA GLY A 157 10.99 -12.59 29.59
C GLY A 157 12.18 -12.71 28.62
N THR A 158 12.24 -13.78 27.84
CA THR A 158 13.32 -13.98 26.85
C THR A 158 13.25 -12.98 25.70
N ASP A 159 12.08 -12.42 25.39
CA ASP A 159 11.91 -11.34 24.40
C ASP A 159 12.61 -10.05 24.87
N VAL A 160 12.52 -9.71 26.16
CA VAL A 160 13.22 -8.56 26.76
C VAL A 160 14.73 -8.73 26.66
N LEU A 161 15.25 -9.95 26.91
CA LEU A 161 16.68 -10.25 26.78
C LEU A 161 17.16 -10.08 25.34
N ARG A 162 16.41 -10.62 24.38
CA ARG A 162 16.72 -10.51 22.95
C ARG A 162 16.69 -9.05 22.48
N ARG A 163 15.64 -8.28 22.84
CA ARG A 163 15.55 -6.86 22.51
C ARG A 163 16.68 -6.05 23.11
N THR A 164 17.03 -6.29 24.38
CA THR A 164 18.15 -5.62 25.05
C THR A 164 19.48 -5.91 24.39
N SER A 165 19.75 -7.17 24.06
CA SER A 165 20.95 -7.58 23.33
C SER A 165 21.02 -6.93 21.95
N SER A 166 19.93 -6.99 21.18
CA SER A 166 19.85 -6.39 19.84
C SER A 166 20.03 -4.87 19.87
N ALA A 167 19.34 -4.17 20.77
CA ALA A 167 19.45 -2.71 20.92
C ALA A 167 20.89 -2.29 21.32
N SER A 168 21.54 -3.06 22.21
CA SER A 168 22.91 -2.80 22.62
C SER A 168 23.92 -2.99 21.49
N VAL A 169 23.78 -4.05 20.69
CA VAL A 169 24.63 -4.30 19.52
C VAL A 169 24.39 -3.24 18.44
N GLU A 170 23.12 -2.93 18.14
CA GLU A 170 22.75 -1.93 17.14
C GLU A 170 23.29 -0.55 17.48
N ALA A 171 23.19 -0.12 18.76
CA ALA A 171 23.73 1.15 19.20
C ALA A 171 25.26 1.26 18.95
N TRP A 172 26.02 0.20 19.16
CA TRP A 172 27.45 0.17 18.81
C TRP A 172 27.67 0.22 17.30
N ARG A 173 26.87 -0.51 16.52
CA ARG A 173 26.97 -0.50 15.06
C ARG A 173 26.66 0.89 14.49
N ASN A 174 25.67 1.59 15.04
CA ASN A 174 25.26 2.94 14.60
C ASN A 174 26.35 4.01 14.81
N ILE A 175 27.33 3.78 15.70
CA ILE A 175 28.48 4.68 15.90
C ILE A 175 29.76 4.19 15.23
N GLY A 176 29.66 3.17 14.34
CA GLY A 176 30.74 2.71 13.47
C GLY A 176 31.41 1.40 13.87
N HIS A 177 30.94 0.70 14.90
CA HIS A 177 31.49 -0.59 15.32
C HIS A 177 30.79 -1.74 14.60
N ALA A 178 31.08 -1.93 13.30
CA ALA A 178 30.38 -2.87 12.42
C ALA A 178 30.36 -4.31 12.96
N LYS A 179 31.39 -4.74 13.66
CA LYS A 179 31.57 -6.10 14.20
C LYS A 179 31.13 -6.23 15.66
N ALA A 180 30.35 -5.26 16.18
CA ALA A 180 29.75 -5.37 17.50
C ALA A 180 28.84 -6.61 17.57
N ARG A 181 28.94 -7.35 18.68
CA ARG A 181 28.19 -8.58 18.91
C ARG A 181 27.99 -8.85 20.38
N LEU A 182 26.98 -9.66 20.69
CA LEU A 182 26.90 -10.30 22.00
C LEU A 182 28.08 -11.29 22.11
N ALA A 183 29.01 -11.04 23.02
CA ALA A 183 30.19 -11.87 23.22
C ALA A 183 29.89 -13.06 24.09
N ASP A 184 29.11 -12.82 25.17
CA ASP A 184 28.75 -13.84 26.15
C ASP A 184 27.43 -13.45 26.82
N GLN A 185 26.75 -14.45 27.39
CA GLN A 185 25.56 -14.27 28.19
C GLN A 185 25.55 -15.25 29.37
N GLU A 186 25.36 -14.72 30.54
CA GLU A 186 25.20 -15.51 31.75
C GLU A 186 23.77 -15.36 32.23
N ILE A 187 23.01 -16.47 32.21
CA ILE A 187 21.61 -16.49 32.58
C ILE A 187 21.41 -17.62 33.59
N VAL A 188 21.07 -17.26 34.83
CA VAL A 188 20.87 -18.23 35.92
C VAL A 188 19.47 -18.09 36.48
N ALA A 189 18.67 -19.16 36.34
CA ALA A 189 17.34 -19.24 36.92
C ALA A 189 17.41 -19.90 38.32
N ASP A 190 17.00 -19.15 39.33
CA ASP A 190 16.87 -19.61 40.70
C ASP A 190 15.40 -19.98 40.97
N HIS A 191 15.12 -21.26 40.90
CA HIS A 191 13.77 -21.82 41.04
C HIS A 191 13.24 -21.82 42.49
N ASP A 192 14.14 -21.66 43.49
CA ASP A 192 13.71 -21.65 44.90
C ASP A 192 13.00 -20.32 45.27
N VAL A 193 13.34 -19.26 44.54
CA VAL A 193 12.82 -17.91 44.79
C VAL A 193 12.19 -17.24 43.57
N ASP A 194 12.07 -17.98 42.45
CA ASP A 194 11.54 -17.50 41.15
C ASP A 194 12.23 -16.22 40.65
N ARG A 195 13.56 -16.28 40.61
CA ARG A 195 14.39 -15.14 40.18
C ARG A 195 15.33 -15.53 39.05
N LEU A 196 15.59 -14.55 38.16
CA LEU A 196 16.55 -14.67 37.08
C LEU A 196 17.69 -13.65 37.26
N ASP A 197 18.92 -14.14 37.26
CA ASP A 197 20.12 -13.32 37.14
C ASP A 197 20.57 -13.32 35.69
N VAL A 198 20.77 -12.13 35.14
CA VAL A 198 21.19 -11.95 33.76
C VAL A 198 22.33 -10.98 33.65
N ARG A 199 23.39 -11.39 32.94
CA ARG A 199 24.48 -10.54 32.52
C ARG A 199 24.74 -10.75 31.04
N LEU A 200 24.58 -9.68 30.22
CA LEU A 200 24.86 -9.68 28.79
C LEU A 200 26.17 -8.92 28.54
N ILE A 201 27.12 -9.56 27.90
CA ILE A 201 28.42 -8.98 27.62
C ILE A 201 28.54 -8.66 26.14
N ILE A 202 28.67 -7.36 25.83
CA ILE A 202 28.79 -6.85 24.47
C ILE A 202 30.30 -6.70 24.14
N ALA A 203 30.72 -7.22 22.98
CA ALA A 203 32.03 -6.92 22.40
C ALA A 203 31.85 -5.91 21.25
N PRO A 204 32.20 -4.64 21.44
CA PRO A 204 32.03 -3.63 20.39
C PRO A 204 32.90 -3.89 19.16
N GLY A 205 34.12 -4.43 19.35
CA GLY A 205 35.14 -4.46 18.30
C GLY A 205 35.71 -3.07 17.97
N PRO A 206 36.54 -2.93 16.94
CA PRO A 206 37.06 -1.64 16.51
C PRO A 206 36.02 -0.81 15.78
N LYS A 207 36.23 0.52 15.76
CA LYS A 207 35.48 1.42 14.89
C LYS A 207 36.03 1.29 13.48
N LEU A 208 35.15 1.01 12.50
CA LEU A 208 35.51 0.68 11.13
C LEU A 208 35.06 1.76 10.13
N SER A 209 35.79 1.86 9.03
CA SER A 209 35.44 2.66 7.87
C SER A 209 35.23 1.75 6.66
N TYR A 210 34.47 2.20 5.66
CA TYR A 210 34.31 1.44 4.42
C TYR A 210 35.66 1.30 3.71
N GLY A 211 36.04 0.08 3.41
CA GLY A 211 37.16 -0.30 2.54
C GLY A 211 36.75 -0.25 1.06
N PRO A 212 37.42 -1.02 0.20
CA PRO A 212 37.01 -1.26 -1.17
C PRO A 212 35.59 -1.80 -1.25
N ILE A 213 34.84 -1.30 -2.27
CA ILE A 213 33.44 -1.69 -2.51
C ILE A 213 33.40 -2.40 -3.86
N PHE A 214 32.93 -3.62 -3.86
CA PHE A 214 32.83 -4.48 -5.05
C PHE A 214 31.36 -4.66 -5.46
N VAL A 215 31.12 -4.86 -6.76
CA VAL A 215 29.80 -5.17 -7.29
C VAL A 215 29.81 -6.60 -7.81
N GLU A 216 28.85 -7.40 -7.42
CA GLU A 216 28.69 -8.79 -7.80
C GLU A 216 27.32 -9.02 -8.45
N GLY A 217 27.26 -9.83 -9.51
CA GLY A 217 26.01 -10.20 -10.18
C GLY A 217 25.49 -9.20 -11.22
N ALA A 218 26.17 -8.07 -11.43
CA ALA A 218 25.87 -7.15 -12.52
C ALA A 218 26.12 -7.79 -13.89
N LYS A 219 25.20 -7.57 -14.84
CA LYS A 219 25.26 -8.10 -16.22
C LYS A 219 25.10 -7.00 -17.25
N ASP A 220 23.92 -6.36 -17.23
CA ASP A 220 23.52 -5.35 -18.20
C ASP A 220 23.58 -3.93 -17.60
N VAL A 221 23.48 -3.79 -16.27
CA VAL A 221 23.68 -2.51 -15.58
C VAL A 221 25.17 -2.30 -15.31
N ARG A 222 25.69 -1.15 -15.66
CA ARG A 222 27.09 -0.80 -15.47
C ARG A 222 27.45 -0.73 -13.99
N GLU A 223 28.54 -1.38 -13.57
CA GLU A 223 29.01 -1.36 -12.17
C GLU A 223 29.19 0.05 -11.62
N GLY A 224 29.80 0.96 -12.40
CA GLY A 224 29.97 2.35 -11.98
C GLY A 224 28.66 3.08 -11.72
N GLN A 225 27.56 2.69 -12.39
CA GLN A 225 26.25 3.25 -12.10
C GLN A 225 25.65 2.66 -10.81
N ILE A 226 25.84 1.36 -10.57
CA ILE A 226 25.46 0.71 -9.30
C ILE A 226 26.14 1.41 -8.13
N LEU A 227 27.47 1.62 -8.21
CA LEU A 227 28.23 2.34 -7.19
C LEU A 227 27.74 3.77 -7.00
N LYS A 228 27.41 4.49 -8.09
CA LYS A 228 26.87 5.85 -8.03
C LYS A 228 25.52 5.92 -7.34
N ILE A 229 24.62 4.99 -7.64
CA ILE A 229 23.28 4.90 -7.00
C ILE A 229 23.42 4.52 -5.53
N ALA A 230 24.30 3.58 -5.20
CA ALA A 230 24.55 3.13 -3.83
C ALA A 230 25.10 4.26 -2.95
N ASP A 231 25.96 5.13 -3.48
CA ASP A 231 26.64 6.23 -2.76
C ASP A 231 27.33 5.81 -1.45
N LEU A 232 27.89 4.61 -1.44
CA LEU A 232 28.82 4.21 -0.39
C LEU A 232 30.22 4.69 -0.76
N ARG A 233 30.91 5.36 0.15
CA ARG A 233 32.22 5.97 -0.13
C ARG A 233 33.30 5.35 0.73
N GLN A 234 34.35 4.87 0.08
CA GLN A 234 35.53 4.37 0.78
C GLN A 234 36.09 5.41 1.75
N GLY A 235 36.50 4.97 2.95
CA GLY A 235 37.03 5.83 4.01
C GLY A 235 35.99 6.51 4.88
N GLN A 236 34.70 6.47 4.52
CA GLN A 236 33.62 6.94 5.37
C GLN A 236 33.40 5.95 6.53
N THR A 237 33.07 6.46 7.72
CA THR A 237 32.73 5.62 8.87
C THR A 237 31.56 4.69 8.53
N PHE A 238 31.65 3.45 8.94
CA PHE A 238 30.56 2.47 8.80
C PHE A 238 29.26 3.00 9.45
N ASP A 239 28.17 2.85 8.74
CA ASP A 239 26.83 3.28 9.16
C ASP A 239 25.77 2.35 8.56
N PRO A 240 25.06 1.55 9.38
CA PRO A 240 23.99 0.66 8.91
C PRO A 240 22.85 1.40 8.17
N GLY A 241 22.53 2.62 8.60
CA GLY A 241 21.52 3.44 7.94
C GLY A 241 21.89 3.79 6.51
N GLN A 242 23.17 4.08 6.25
CA GLN A 242 23.64 4.31 4.88
C GLN A 242 23.60 3.04 4.03
N ILE A 243 23.91 1.88 4.60
CA ILE A 243 23.80 0.59 3.89
C ILE A 243 22.35 0.33 3.49
N GLN A 244 21.43 0.51 4.42
CA GLN A 244 19.99 0.36 4.14
C GLN A 244 19.51 1.33 3.07
N ALA A 245 19.85 2.62 3.19
CA ALA A 245 19.49 3.64 2.20
C ALA A 245 20.09 3.33 0.81
N SER A 246 21.32 2.79 0.75
CA SER A 246 21.96 2.38 -0.50
C SER A 246 21.22 1.21 -1.16
N ALA A 247 20.82 0.21 -0.38
CA ALA A 247 20.05 -0.92 -0.88
C ALA A 247 18.67 -0.45 -1.39
N GLN A 248 17.99 0.43 -0.66
CA GLN A 248 16.70 1.02 -1.06
C GLN A 248 16.83 1.83 -2.35
N ARG A 249 17.88 2.68 -2.51
CA ARG A 249 18.12 3.42 -3.76
C ARG A 249 18.25 2.51 -4.96
N LEU A 250 19.02 1.42 -4.84
CA LEU A 250 19.17 0.42 -5.90
C LEU A 250 17.84 -0.29 -6.22
N GLN A 251 17.11 -0.75 -5.19
CA GLN A 251 15.82 -1.43 -5.35
C GLN A 251 14.78 -0.53 -6.04
N ARG A 252 14.74 0.75 -5.67
CA ARG A 252 13.81 1.76 -6.20
C ARG A 252 13.96 1.99 -7.71
N THR A 253 15.13 1.72 -8.30
CA THR A 253 15.31 1.81 -9.76
C THR A 253 14.40 0.85 -10.53
N GLY A 254 13.95 -0.24 -9.89
CA GLY A 254 13.17 -1.32 -10.51
C GLY A 254 13.98 -2.22 -11.45
N ALA A 255 15.28 -1.97 -11.64
CA ALA A 255 16.17 -2.78 -12.48
C ALA A 255 16.59 -4.10 -11.80
N PHE A 256 16.54 -4.17 -10.47
CA PHE A 256 17.00 -5.32 -9.70
C PHE A 256 15.83 -6.09 -9.07
N GLN A 257 15.94 -7.41 -9.07
CA GLN A 257 15.04 -8.33 -8.38
C GLN A 257 15.36 -8.41 -6.90
N SER A 258 16.67 -8.45 -6.58
CA SER A 258 17.18 -8.41 -5.21
C SER A 258 18.46 -7.60 -5.16
N VAL A 259 18.69 -6.97 -4.02
CA VAL A 259 19.90 -6.23 -3.68
C VAL A 259 20.26 -6.61 -2.25
N ALA A 260 21.52 -7.05 -2.05
CA ALA A 260 22.10 -7.27 -0.74
C ALA A 260 23.44 -6.55 -0.67
N ILE A 261 23.70 -5.86 0.44
CA ILE A 261 25.00 -5.25 0.70
C ILE A 261 25.61 -6.00 1.87
N VAL A 262 26.69 -6.74 1.58
CA VAL A 262 27.29 -7.69 2.50
C VAL A 262 28.64 -7.14 2.99
N GLU A 263 28.83 -7.21 4.29
CA GLU A 263 30.07 -6.86 4.95
C GLU A 263 31.07 -8.04 4.90
N SER A 264 32.34 -7.77 4.59
CA SER A 264 33.40 -8.79 4.73
C SER A 264 33.46 -9.31 6.17
N GLU A 265 33.74 -10.61 6.34
CA GLU A 265 34.00 -11.20 7.65
C GLU A 265 35.32 -10.67 8.25
N GLU A 266 36.32 -10.42 7.42
CA GLU A 266 37.65 -9.98 7.82
C GLU A 266 37.75 -8.45 7.85
N ILE A 267 38.40 -7.94 8.89
CA ILE A 267 38.77 -6.53 9.01
C ILE A 267 40.06 -6.32 8.21
N GLY A 268 40.01 -5.40 7.27
CA GLY A 268 41.13 -5.02 6.43
C GLY A 268 42.13 -4.10 7.13
N PRO A 269 43.22 -3.73 6.43
CA PRO A 269 44.22 -2.80 6.96
C PRO A 269 43.61 -1.45 7.36
N ALA A 270 44.16 -0.81 8.40
CA ALA A 270 43.74 0.49 8.92
C ALA A 270 42.23 0.54 9.31
N ASP A 271 41.74 -0.54 9.94
CA ASP A 271 40.35 -0.66 10.42
C ASP A 271 39.32 -0.41 9.31
N THR A 272 39.57 -0.96 8.12
CA THR A 272 38.64 -0.90 7.01
C THR A 272 37.80 -2.18 6.87
N LEU A 273 36.57 -2.03 6.33
CA LEU A 273 35.66 -3.13 6.09
C LEU A 273 35.24 -3.14 4.61
N ASN A 274 35.67 -4.17 3.89
CA ASN A 274 35.29 -4.34 2.50
C ASN A 274 33.80 -4.62 2.40
N MET A 275 33.16 -4.08 1.36
CA MET A 275 31.74 -4.23 1.12
C MET A 275 31.48 -4.87 -0.24
N ALA A 276 30.54 -5.80 -0.32
CA ALA A 276 30.07 -6.37 -1.58
C ALA A 276 28.62 -5.99 -1.82
N ILE A 277 28.34 -5.31 -2.94
CA ILE A 277 26.99 -5.02 -3.42
C ILE A 277 26.59 -6.16 -4.36
N GLN A 278 25.79 -7.07 -3.85
CA GLN A 278 25.27 -8.21 -4.59
C GLN A 278 23.92 -7.87 -5.21
N VAL A 279 23.82 -7.97 -6.52
CA VAL A 279 22.59 -7.66 -7.27
C VAL A 279 22.14 -8.84 -8.12
N VAL A 280 20.83 -8.98 -8.23
CA VAL A 280 20.19 -9.85 -9.22
C VAL A 280 19.31 -8.96 -10.10
N GLU A 281 19.66 -8.86 -11.37
CA GLU A 281 18.90 -8.01 -12.31
C GLU A 281 17.55 -8.65 -12.65
N ARG A 282 16.53 -7.80 -12.83
CA ARG A 282 15.23 -8.23 -13.33
C ARG A 282 15.28 -8.41 -14.84
N LEU A 283 14.37 -9.21 -15.38
CA LEU A 283 14.13 -9.23 -16.81
C LEU A 283 13.89 -7.80 -17.31
N PRO A 284 14.63 -7.35 -18.32
CA PRO A 284 14.63 -5.94 -18.70
C PRO A 284 13.29 -5.46 -19.26
N ARG A 285 12.47 -6.35 -19.80
CA ARG A 285 11.21 -6.00 -20.47
C ARG A 285 10.01 -6.50 -19.69
N ARG A 286 8.95 -5.67 -19.64
CA ARG A 286 7.64 -6.03 -19.11
C ARG A 286 6.56 -5.48 -20.03
N ILE A 287 5.52 -6.28 -20.27
CA ILE A 287 4.29 -5.84 -20.90
C ILE A 287 3.18 -5.94 -19.86
N GLY A 288 2.27 -4.98 -19.84
CA GLY A 288 1.09 -5.00 -18.98
C GLY A 288 -0.12 -4.47 -19.72
N PHE A 289 -1.29 -4.84 -19.21
CA PHE A 289 -2.60 -4.44 -19.73
C PHE A 289 -3.44 -3.93 -18.57
N GLY A 290 -4.30 -2.95 -18.86
CA GLY A 290 -5.30 -2.41 -17.95
C GLY A 290 -6.67 -2.42 -18.60
N ALA A 291 -7.72 -2.56 -17.79
CA ALA A 291 -9.10 -2.38 -18.22
C ALA A 291 -9.94 -1.84 -17.04
N GLU A 292 -10.85 -0.91 -17.33
CA GLU A 292 -11.81 -0.34 -16.39
C GLU A 292 -13.18 -0.21 -17.07
N ILE A 293 -14.26 -0.27 -16.31
CA ILE A 293 -15.62 -0.13 -16.80
C ILE A 293 -16.40 0.81 -15.86
N ALA A 294 -17.00 1.83 -16.45
CA ALA A 294 -17.94 2.73 -15.77
C ALA A 294 -19.17 2.98 -16.63
N THR A 295 -20.30 3.34 -16.03
CA THR A 295 -21.60 3.42 -16.73
C THR A 295 -21.61 4.46 -17.82
N ASP A 296 -21.16 5.69 -17.54
CA ASP A 296 -21.17 6.80 -18.51
C ASP A 296 -19.86 6.90 -19.29
N GLU A 297 -18.73 6.66 -18.61
CA GLU A 297 -17.39 6.71 -19.20
C GLU A 297 -17.11 5.53 -20.16
N GLY A 298 -17.92 4.46 -20.08
CA GLY A 298 -17.75 3.29 -20.92
C GLY A 298 -16.60 2.39 -20.50
N ILE A 299 -15.88 1.81 -21.48
CA ILE A 299 -14.75 0.90 -21.27
C ILE A 299 -13.45 1.64 -21.57
N SER A 300 -12.52 1.61 -20.63
CA SER A 300 -11.15 2.06 -20.79
C SER A 300 -10.21 0.85 -20.90
N THR A 301 -9.27 0.90 -21.83
CA THR A 301 -8.25 -0.15 -22.01
C THR A 301 -6.89 0.48 -22.21
N SER A 302 -5.85 -0.12 -21.62
CA SER A 302 -4.49 0.30 -21.84
C SER A 302 -3.54 -0.88 -22.03
N ALA A 303 -2.44 -0.65 -22.75
CA ALA A 303 -1.34 -1.57 -22.87
C ALA A 303 -0.03 -0.81 -22.77
N TYR A 304 0.93 -1.34 -22.01
CA TYR A 304 2.24 -0.72 -21.91
C TYR A 304 3.37 -1.71 -22.14
N TRP A 305 4.46 -1.16 -22.67
CA TRP A 305 5.78 -1.79 -22.73
C TRP A 305 6.74 -1.00 -21.86
N LEU A 306 7.47 -1.70 -20.98
CA LEU A 306 8.48 -1.13 -20.09
C LEU A 306 9.82 -1.81 -20.34
N HIS A 307 10.88 -1.01 -20.51
CA HIS A 307 12.27 -1.45 -20.45
C HIS A 307 12.94 -0.86 -19.20
N ARG A 308 13.54 -1.69 -18.34
CA ARG A 308 14.06 -1.29 -17.02
C ARG A 308 15.53 -0.90 -17.00
N ASN A 309 16.23 -1.09 -18.09
CA ASN A 309 17.65 -0.73 -18.23
C ASN A 309 17.96 -0.50 -19.70
N LEU A 310 17.51 0.63 -20.25
CA LEU A 310 17.56 0.89 -21.70
C LEU A 310 18.99 1.08 -22.21
N THR A 311 19.82 1.82 -21.44
CA THR A 311 21.18 2.21 -21.87
C THR A 311 22.28 1.74 -20.90
N GLY A 312 21.96 0.89 -19.94
CA GLY A 312 22.91 0.36 -18.96
C GLY A 312 23.09 1.23 -17.71
N TYR A 313 22.24 2.23 -17.51
CA TYR A 313 22.27 3.12 -16.35
C TYR A 313 21.15 2.84 -15.34
N ALA A 314 20.55 1.66 -15.38
CA ALA A 314 19.32 1.33 -14.67
C ALA A 314 18.16 2.30 -15.03
N ASP A 315 18.23 2.84 -16.22
CA ASP A 315 17.28 3.79 -16.77
C ASP A 315 16.09 3.08 -17.40
N SER A 316 14.90 3.59 -17.17
CA SER A 316 13.67 2.98 -17.66
C SER A 316 13.01 3.80 -18.75
N LEU A 317 12.41 3.10 -19.71
CA LEU A 317 11.51 3.67 -20.71
C LEU A 317 10.19 2.90 -20.67
N ARG A 318 9.10 3.59 -20.39
CA ARG A 318 7.72 3.09 -20.53
C ARG A 318 7.08 3.75 -21.74
N ILE A 319 6.45 2.95 -22.59
CA ILE A 319 5.59 3.42 -23.68
C ILE A 319 4.21 2.81 -23.40
N GLU A 320 3.18 3.63 -23.42
CA GLU A 320 1.81 3.23 -23.12
C GLU A 320 0.85 3.78 -24.16
N GLY A 321 -0.03 2.92 -24.64
CA GLY A 321 -1.19 3.30 -25.44
C GLY A 321 -2.46 3.03 -24.64
N ALA A 322 -3.40 3.98 -24.65
CA ALA A 322 -4.72 3.79 -24.04
C ALA A 322 -5.83 4.22 -25.01
N VAL A 323 -6.98 3.59 -24.82
CA VAL A 323 -8.24 3.96 -25.46
C VAL A 323 -9.29 3.99 -24.35
N ASP A 324 -9.89 5.17 -24.15
CA ASP A 324 -10.89 5.43 -23.14
C ASP A 324 -12.22 5.78 -23.79
N GLY A 325 -13.33 5.75 -23.07
CA GLY A 325 -14.64 6.14 -23.60
C GLY A 325 -15.29 5.16 -24.59
N ILE A 326 -14.81 3.90 -24.68
CA ILE A 326 -15.38 2.93 -25.64
C ILE A 326 -16.82 2.59 -25.24
N ALA A 327 -17.76 2.87 -26.16
CA ALA A 327 -19.20 2.67 -25.95
C ALA A 327 -19.75 3.41 -24.70
N GLY A 328 -19.10 4.48 -24.27
CA GLY A 328 -19.62 5.42 -23.29
C GLY A 328 -20.69 6.35 -23.85
N ASN A 329 -21.30 7.14 -22.99
CA ASN A 329 -22.31 8.13 -23.35
C ASN A 329 -21.79 9.57 -23.23
N SER A 330 -20.54 9.76 -22.78
CA SER A 330 -19.94 11.06 -22.43
C SER A 330 -19.18 11.73 -23.56
N GLY A 331 -19.26 11.19 -24.79
CA GLY A 331 -18.52 11.73 -25.96
C GLY A 331 -18.09 10.63 -26.93
N GLY A 332 -16.97 10.86 -27.61
CA GLY A 332 -16.30 9.88 -28.47
C GLY A 332 -15.32 8.99 -27.71
N ALA A 333 -14.46 8.30 -28.44
CA ALA A 333 -13.36 7.54 -27.84
C ALA A 333 -12.10 8.41 -27.78
N ASP A 334 -11.46 8.40 -26.63
CA ASP A 334 -10.17 9.06 -26.39
C ASP A 334 -9.01 8.13 -26.75
N TYR A 335 -7.95 8.69 -27.27
CA TYR A 335 -6.75 7.94 -27.64
C TYR A 335 -5.51 8.61 -27.06
N SER A 336 -4.63 7.83 -26.47
CA SER A 336 -3.34 8.34 -26.03
C SER A 336 -2.19 7.40 -26.37
N LEU A 337 -1.04 7.99 -26.72
CA LEU A 337 0.23 7.30 -26.81
C LEU A 337 1.27 8.14 -26.08
N THR A 338 1.76 7.63 -24.95
CA THR A 338 2.67 8.33 -24.08
C THR A 338 3.99 7.58 -23.90
N PHE A 339 5.05 8.32 -23.57
CA PHE A 339 6.29 7.73 -23.12
C PHE A 339 6.79 8.42 -21.84
N ALA A 340 7.45 7.64 -20.98
CA ALA A 340 8.09 8.10 -19.76
C ALA A 340 9.49 7.49 -19.67
N TYR A 341 10.51 8.32 -19.74
CA TYR A 341 11.90 7.96 -19.52
C TYR A 341 12.35 8.45 -18.14
N ASN A 342 12.99 7.58 -17.36
CA ASN A 342 13.57 7.92 -16.07
C ASN A 342 15.01 7.38 -15.99
N ARG A 343 15.94 8.24 -15.57
CA ARG A 343 17.34 7.86 -15.33
C ARG A 343 17.72 8.19 -13.90
N PRO A 344 17.91 7.16 -13.04
CA PRO A 344 18.23 7.34 -11.64
C PRO A 344 19.61 7.93 -11.42
N ALA A 345 19.76 8.63 -10.30
CA ALA A 345 21.02 9.20 -9.83
C ALA A 345 21.77 10.03 -10.90
N THR A 346 21.05 10.81 -11.72
CA THR A 346 21.67 11.56 -12.81
C THR A 346 22.52 12.71 -12.28
N PHE A 347 21.98 13.52 -11.39
CA PHE A 347 22.66 14.71 -10.83
C PHE A 347 23.37 14.38 -9.52
N ASN A 348 22.72 13.66 -8.64
CA ASN A 348 23.23 13.11 -7.38
C ASN A 348 22.46 11.82 -7.05
N PRO A 349 22.84 11.04 -6.02
CA PRO A 349 22.20 9.74 -5.72
C PRO A 349 20.70 9.79 -5.50
N GLU A 350 20.16 10.91 -5.01
CA GLU A 350 18.74 11.11 -4.73
C GLU A 350 18.01 11.89 -5.84
N THR A 351 18.67 12.21 -6.97
CA THR A 351 18.03 13.05 -8.02
C THR A 351 18.09 12.38 -9.38
N ASP A 352 16.93 12.01 -9.86
CA ASP A 352 16.69 11.37 -11.14
C ASP A 352 16.43 12.41 -12.24
N LEU A 353 16.80 12.12 -13.46
CA LEU A 353 16.31 12.82 -14.66
C LEU A 353 15.05 12.12 -15.15
N PHE A 354 14.02 12.87 -15.47
CA PHE A 354 12.87 12.34 -16.21
C PHE A 354 12.63 13.10 -17.51
N VAL A 355 12.06 12.41 -18.49
CA VAL A 355 11.52 12.99 -19.74
C VAL A 355 10.24 12.26 -20.07
N ASN A 356 9.13 12.99 -20.09
CA ASN A 356 7.81 12.49 -20.44
C ASN A 356 7.32 13.17 -21.70
N GLY A 357 6.46 12.50 -22.46
CA GLY A 357 5.82 13.12 -23.61
C GLY A 357 4.74 12.22 -24.17
N GLY A 358 3.95 12.77 -25.07
CA GLY A 358 2.87 12.01 -25.68
C GLY A 358 2.10 12.80 -26.71
N ILE A 359 1.23 12.07 -27.39
CA ILE A 359 0.17 12.57 -28.24
C ILE A 359 -1.16 12.03 -27.69
N GLU A 360 -2.16 12.89 -27.64
CA GLU A 360 -3.47 12.58 -27.07
C GLU A 360 -4.54 13.18 -27.98
N ARG A 361 -5.62 12.44 -28.15
CA ARG A 361 -6.87 12.92 -28.70
C ARG A 361 -7.95 12.67 -27.68
N VAL A 362 -8.62 13.72 -27.26
CA VAL A 362 -9.77 13.70 -26.35
C VAL A 362 -10.99 14.16 -27.11
N ASP A 363 -12.12 13.44 -26.98
CA ASP A 363 -13.37 13.71 -27.67
C ASP A 363 -14.55 13.59 -26.69
N GLU A 364 -14.71 14.62 -25.88
CA GLU A 364 -15.73 14.72 -24.83
C GLU A 364 -17.00 15.42 -25.35
N GLU A 365 -18.08 15.38 -24.60
CA GLU A 365 -19.35 16.00 -24.98
C GLU A 365 -19.20 17.52 -25.20
N ASP A 366 -18.42 18.21 -24.35
CA ASP A 366 -18.30 19.67 -24.34
C ASP A 366 -17.08 20.19 -25.11
N PHE A 367 -16.10 19.33 -25.43
CA PHE A 367 -14.91 19.74 -26.18
C PHE A 367 -14.22 18.55 -26.85
N SER A 368 -13.44 18.85 -27.87
CA SER A 368 -12.43 17.93 -28.40
C SER A 368 -11.07 18.59 -28.45
N SER A 369 -9.99 17.82 -28.23
CA SER A 369 -8.62 18.32 -28.18
C SER A 369 -7.65 17.30 -28.79
N ASP A 370 -6.85 17.75 -29.77
CA ASP A 370 -5.69 17.04 -30.28
C ASP A 370 -4.44 17.69 -29.69
N ARG A 371 -3.67 16.97 -28.86
CA ARG A 371 -2.55 17.50 -28.06
C ARG A 371 -1.27 16.71 -28.30
N ALA A 372 -0.14 17.43 -28.37
CA ALA A 372 1.20 16.86 -28.32
C ALA A 372 2.02 17.60 -27.27
N TYR A 373 2.76 16.89 -26.44
CA TYR A 373 3.55 17.50 -25.37
C TYR A 373 4.86 16.77 -25.11
N ILE A 374 5.82 17.52 -24.58
CA ILE A 374 7.07 17.01 -24.04
C ILE A 374 7.44 17.78 -22.78
N GLU A 375 7.89 17.08 -21.76
CA GLU A 375 8.31 17.63 -20.49
C GLU A 375 9.56 16.90 -19.99
N GLY A 376 10.53 17.62 -19.46
CA GLY A 376 11.73 17.05 -18.89
C GLY A 376 12.21 17.83 -17.68
N GLY A 377 12.82 17.12 -16.73
CA GLY A 377 13.21 17.74 -15.48
C GLY A 377 13.96 16.82 -14.54
N ALA A 378 14.05 17.25 -13.30
CA ALA A 378 14.67 16.50 -12.22
C ALA A 378 13.63 16.16 -11.14
N ARG A 379 13.68 14.91 -10.65
CA ARG A 379 12.91 14.45 -9.49
C ARG A 379 13.85 14.16 -8.35
N ARG A 380 13.67 14.84 -7.23
CA ARG A 380 14.43 14.57 -6.02
C ARG A 380 13.61 13.73 -5.05
N ILE A 381 14.19 12.63 -4.60
CA ILE A 381 13.64 11.73 -3.60
C ILE A 381 14.34 12.06 -2.30
N VAL A 382 13.59 12.64 -1.35
CA VAL A 382 14.13 13.10 -0.06
C VAL A 382 14.08 11.98 0.97
N SER A 383 12.97 11.23 0.96
CA SER A 383 12.75 10.03 1.77
C SER A 383 11.82 9.07 1.02
N ASP A 384 11.51 7.93 1.60
CA ASP A 384 10.56 6.98 1.01
C ASP A 384 9.14 7.57 0.94
N GLU A 385 8.82 8.53 1.83
CA GLU A 385 7.53 9.19 1.86
C GLU A 385 7.50 10.48 1.01
N PHE A 386 8.62 11.21 0.88
CA PHE A 386 8.64 12.55 0.29
C PHE A 386 9.52 12.66 -0.94
N GLN A 387 8.92 13.12 -2.03
CA GLN A 387 9.62 13.48 -3.25
C GLN A 387 9.04 14.76 -3.86
N TYR A 388 9.87 15.45 -4.64
CA TYR A 388 9.43 16.57 -5.46
C TYR A 388 10.13 16.57 -6.81
N SER A 389 9.48 17.17 -7.81
CA SER A 389 10.02 17.35 -9.15
C SER A 389 9.87 18.77 -9.63
N TYR A 390 10.77 19.16 -10.52
CA TYR A 390 10.72 20.40 -11.26
C TYR A 390 11.24 20.18 -12.67
N GLY A 391 10.69 20.94 -13.63
CA GLY A 391 11.04 20.71 -15.03
C GLY A 391 10.67 21.88 -15.92
N ILE A 392 10.82 21.65 -17.21
CA ILE A 392 10.33 22.50 -18.29
C ILE A 392 9.47 21.64 -19.21
N GLY A 393 8.39 22.20 -19.71
CA GLY A 393 7.48 21.54 -20.62
C GLY A 393 7.11 22.44 -21.78
N TYR A 394 6.79 21.83 -22.90
CA TYR A 394 6.17 22.48 -24.04
C TYR A 394 5.04 21.61 -24.55
N GLU A 395 3.92 22.25 -24.87
CA GLU A 395 2.78 21.58 -25.48
C GLU A 395 2.17 22.42 -26.60
N TYR A 396 1.57 21.71 -27.53
CA TYR A 396 0.73 22.25 -28.58
C TYR A 396 -0.59 21.50 -28.58
N SER A 397 -1.71 22.23 -28.59
CA SER A 397 -3.03 21.63 -28.76
C SER A 397 -3.89 22.37 -29.77
N GLN A 398 -4.81 21.64 -30.37
CA GLN A 398 -5.90 22.12 -31.22
C GLN A 398 -7.21 21.72 -30.52
N ASP A 399 -7.89 22.72 -30.00
CA ASP A 399 -9.10 22.50 -29.23
C ASP A 399 -10.31 23.03 -30.00
N ARG A 400 -11.43 22.33 -29.87
CA ARG A 400 -12.74 22.75 -30.33
C ARG A 400 -13.71 22.64 -29.19
N ASP A 401 -14.32 23.75 -28.82
CA ASP A 401 -15.33 23.84 -27.75
C ASP A 401 -16.33 24.98 -28.05
N ALA A 402 -17.09 25.41 -27.05
CA ALA A 402 -18.07 26.50 -27.16
C ALA A 402 -17.45 27.85 -27.63
N PHE A 403 -16.15 28.05 -27.51
CA PHE A 403 -15.44 29.23 -28.00
C PHE A 403 -14.95 29.07 -29.46
N GLY A 404 -15.21 27.91 -30.09
CA GLY A 404 -14.81 27.60 -31.46
C GLY A 404 -13.47 26.85 -31.56
N ASP A 405 -12.92 26.79 -32.78
CA ASP A 405 -11.62 26.15 -33.05
C ASP A 405 -10.48 27.08 -32.61
N ARG A 406 -9.59 26.56 -31.74
CA ARG A 406 -8.49 27.35 -31.15
C ARG A 406 -7.22 26.51 -31.12
N ASN A 407 -6.08 27.19 -31.37
CA ASN A 407 -4.76 26.61 -31.26
C ASN A 407 -4.03 27.19 -30.06
N PHE A 408 -3.39 26.32 -29.29
CA PHE A 408 -2.62 26.71 -28.12
C PHE A 408 -1.20 26.21 -28.22
N SER A 409 -0.26 27.08 -27.93
CA SER A 409 1.17 26.75 -27.73
C SER A 409 1.56 27.23 -26.35
N ILE A 410 2.09 26.38 -25.51
CA ILE A 410 2.37 26.66 -24.10
C ILE A 410 3.75 26.18 -23.72
N ALA A 411 4.58 27.08 -23.18
CA ALA A 411 5.78 26.69 -22.43
C ALA A 411 5.50 26.75 -20.93
N SER A 412 5.84 25.71 -20.18
CA SER A 412 5.51 25.60 -18.76
C SER A 412 6.72 25.23 -17.90
N PHE A 413 6.61 25.54 -16.61
CA PHE A 413 7.57 25.20 -15.59
C PHE A 413 6.87 24.42 -14.45
N PRO A 414 6.64 23.10 -14.64
CA PRO A 414 5.96 22.28 -13.63
C PRO A 414 6.82 22.10 -12.38
N LEU A 415 6.16 22.23 -11.23
CA LEU A 415 6.66 21.93 -9.90
C LEU A 415 5.64 20.97 -9.27
N GLU A 416 6.08 19.82 -8.82
CA GLU A 416 5.21 18.81 -8.22
C GLU A 416 5.84 18.29 -6.95
N MET A 417 5.01 17.96 -5.96
CA MET A 417 5.44 17.26 -4.76
C MET A 417 4.48 16.17 -4.38
N THR A 418 5.01 15.08 -3.83
CA THR A 418 4.23 13.97 -3.28
C THR A 418 4.75 13.64 -1.89
N TYR A 419 3.83 13.55 -0.91
CA TYR A 419 4.11 13.07 0.42
C TYR A 419 3.13 11.95 0.77
N ASN A 420 3.65 10.71 0.88
CA ASN A 420 2.83 9.51 1.04
C ASN A 420 3.24 8.76 2.31
N ARG A 421 2.38 8.80 3.31
CA ARG A 421 2.52 8.06 4.57
C ARG A 421 1.38 7.07 4.81
N ARG A 422 0.75 6.62 3.74
CA ARG A 422 -0.25 5.55 3.82
C ARG A 422 0.44 4.24 4.18
N ASN A 423 -0.20 3.44 5.02
CA ASN A 423 0.26 2.09 5.35
C ASN A 423 0.16 1.10 4.16
N ASP A 424 -0.79 1.32 3.23
CA ASP A 424 -0.94 0.58 1.98
C ASP A 424 -1.36 1.54 0.85
N ASN A 425 -0.95 1.26 -0.40
CA ASN A 425 -1.28 2.11 -1.54
C ASN A 425 -2.63 1.78 -2.19
N LEU A 426 -3.10 0.54 -2.08
CA LEU A 426 -4.33 0.05 -2.72
C LEU A 426 -5.50 -0.08 -1.74
N ASP A 427 -5.21 -0.33 -0.46
CA ASP A 427 -6.21 -0.47 0.60
C ASP A 427 -5.74 0.23 1.89
N PRO A 428 -5.57 1.57 1.85
CA PRO A 428 -5.08 2.31 3.00
C PRO A 428 -6.11 2.32 4.14
N SER A 429 -5.65 1.99 5.34
CA SER A 429 -6.43 2.07 6.59
C SER A 429 -5.90 3.12 7.56
N ASP A 430 -4.66 3.57 7.38
CA ASP A 430 -4.03 4.59 8.23
C ASP A 430 -3.07 5.47 7.44
N GLY A 431 -2.87 6.69 7.94
CA GLY A 431 -1.93 7.64 7.36
C GLY A 431 -2.56 8.64 6.40
N TYR A 432 -1.72 9.26 5.59
CA TYR A 432 -2.16 10.32 4.68
C TYR A 432 -1.32 10.38 3.40
N TYR A 433 -1.91 10.97 2.37
CA TYR A 433 -1.30 11.24 1.08
C TYR A 433 -1.54 12.70 0.70
N ILE A 434 -0.49 13.38 0.25
CA ILE A 434 -0.54 14.75 -0.25
C ILE A 434 0.17 14.77 -1.58
N GLU A 435 -0.52 15.19 -2.61
CA GLU A 435 0.04 15.54 -3.91
C GLU A 435 -0.32 16.99 -4.22
N ALA A 436 0.66 17.81 -4.61
CA ALA A 436 0.43 19.18 -4.99
C ALA A 436 1.28 19.55 -6.19
N GLY A 437 0.69 20.28 -7.11
CA GLY A 437 1.30 20.76 -8.34
C GLY A 437 1.13 22.28 -8.50
N LEU A 438 2.17 22.93 -8.98
CA LEU A 438 2.13 24.31 -9.45
C LEU A 438 2.81 24.36 -10.81
N ARG A 439 2.10 24.79 -11.84
CA ARG A 439 2.59 24.88 -13.22
C ARG A 439 2.43 26.31 -13.76
N PRO A 440 3.38 27.21 -13.50
CA PRO A 440 3.47 28.48 -14.23
C PRO A 440 3.64 28.19 -15.71
N PHE A 441 2.99 28.98 -16.56
CA PHE A 441 3.09 28.84 -18.01
C PHE A 441 3.02 30.17 -18.73
N VAL A 442 3.64 30.19 -19.90
CA VAL A 442 3.56 31.29 -20.89
C VAL A 442 2.88 30.76 -22.13
N GLY A 443 1.77 31.36 -22.46
CA GLY A 443 1.01 31.02 -23.65
C GLY A 443 1.48 31.85 -24.86
N PHE A 444 1.32 31.24 -26.02
CA PHE A 444 1.54 31.87 -27.34
C PHE A 444 0.27 31.63 -28.17
N GLU A 445 0.08 32.41 -29.23
CA GLU A 445 -1.10 32.39 -30.09
C GLU A 445 -2.37 32.75 -29.29
N THR A 446 -3.30 31.83 -29.14
CA THR A 446 -4.56 32.01 -28.38
C THR A 446 -4.35 31.86 -26.88
N ALA A 447 -3.27 31.19 -26.46
CA ALA A 447 -3.04 30.89 -25.05
C ALA A 447 -2.67 32.12 -24.24
N GLY A 448 -3.33 32.33 -23.11
CA GLY A 448 -2.92 33.32 -22.13
C GLY A 448 -1.71 32.89 -21.31
N THR A 449 -1.21 33.77 -20.45
CA THR A 449 -0.11 33.48 -19.52
C THR A 449 -0.64 33.42 -18.11
N GLY A 450 -0.20 32.40 -17.33
CA GLY A 450 -0.72 32.18 -16.00
C GLY A 450 -0.05 31.05 -15.23
N ALA A 451 -0.80 30.47 -14.30
CA ALA A 451 -0.37 29.31 -13.53
C ALA A 451 -1.55 28.39 -13.22
N ILE A 452 -1.30 27.09 -13.21
CA ILE A 452 -2.23 26.07 -12.72
C ILE A 452 -1.74 25.62 -11.35
N PHE A 453 -2.64 25.59 -10.39
CA PHE A 453 -2.45 24.95 -9.08
C PHE A 453 -3.37 23.74 -8.97
N THR A 454 -2.86 22.61 -8.48
CA THR A 454 -3.63 21.42 -8.15
C THR A 454 -3.20 20.86 -6.81
N ALA A 455 -4.14 20.28 -6.05
CA ALA A 455 -3.83 19.52 -4.85
C ALA A 455 -4.82 18.36 -4.68
N ASP A 456 -4.29 17.22 -4.21
CA ASP A 456 -5.04 16.02 -3.81
C ASP A 456 -4.54 15.61 -2.43
N LEU A 457 -5.39 15.79 -1.43
CA LEU A 457 -5.09 15.46 -0.04
C LEU A 457 -6.00 14.35 0.42
N ARG A 458 -5.43 13.28 0.96
CA ARG A 458 -6.17 12.11 1.43
C ARG A 458 -5.73 11.75 2.84
N GLY A 459 -6.70 11.39 3.68
CA GLY A 459 -6.45 10.97 5.06
C GLY A 459 -7.25 9.73 5.40
N TYR A 460 -6.67 8.86 6.21
CA TYR A 460 -7.24 7.58 6.59
C TYR A 460 -7.05 7.35 8.08
N GLN A 461 -8.07 6.83 8.74
CA GLN A 461 -8.01 6.45 10.16
C GLN A 461 -8.76 5.14 10.38
N GLY A 462 -8.01 4.12 10.78
CA GLY A 462 -8.54 2.81 11.18
C GLY A 462 -8.99 2.78 12.63
N PHE A 463 -10.00 1.96 12.92
CA PHE A 463 -10.59 1.73 14.24
C PHE A 463 -10.92 0.25 14.43
N GLY A 464 -10.83 -0.19 15.70
CA GLY A 464 -11.15 -1.57 16.10
C GLY A 464 -10.01 -2.54 15.83
N ALA A 465 -10.27 -3.83 16.07
CA ALA A 465 -9.29 -4.88 15.80
C ALA A 465 -9.01 -4.96 14.29
N ASP A 466 -7.75 -5.05 13.91
CA ASP A 466 -7.27 -5.16 12.52
C ASP A 466 -7.82 -4.07 11.58
N ASP A 467 -8.05 -2.85 12.11
CA ASP A 467 -8.65 -1.74 11.35
C ASP A 467 -9.96 -2.17 10.67
N GLY A 468 -10.84 -2.83 11.43
CA GLY A 468 -12.11 -3.35 10.92
C GLY A 468 -13.03 -2.27 10.35
N THR A 469 -12.92 -1.03 10.87
CA THR A 469 -13.63 0.16 10.38
C THR A 469 -12.61 1.22 9.98
N VAL A 470 -12.74 1.82 8.79
CA VAL A 470 -11.86 2.91 8.32
C VAL A 470 -12.71 4.11 7.92
N ILE A 471 -12.35 5.28 8.41
CA ILE A 471 -12.84 6.57 7.89
C ILE A 471 -11.77 7.10 6.94
N ALA A 472 -12.17 7.37 5.68
CA ALA A 472 -11.33 7.96 4.67
C ALA A 472 -11.92 9.28 4.19
N ALA A 473 -11.06 10.26 3.93
CA ALA A 473 -11.44 11.57 3.39
C ALA A 473 -10.46 12.00 2.30
N ARG A 474 -10.97 12.67 1.27
CA ARG A 474 -10.19 13.25 0.17
C ARG A 474 -10.64 14.68 -0.08
N LEU A 475 -9.69 15.60 -0.24
CA LEU A 475 -9.91 16.97 -0.71
C LEU A 475 -9.11 17.18 -1.99
N GLN A 476 -9.81 17.56 -3.06
CA GLN A 476 -9.20 17.94 -4.33
C GLN A 476 -9.38 19.43 -4.56
N LEU A 477 -8.34 20.10 -5.00
CA LEU A 477 -8.34 21.52 -5.33
C LEU A 477 -7.69 21.73 -6.70
N GLY A 478 -8.27 22.60 -7.49
CA GLY A 478 -7.72 23.03 -8.77
C GLY A 478 -7.99 24.51 -8.99
N SER A 479 -7.02 25.25 -9.55
CA SER A 479 -7.21 26.65 -9.93
C SER A 479 -6.29 27.05 -11.08
N VAL A 480 -6.83 27.75 -12.08
CA VAL A 480 -6.09 28.41 -13.16
C VAL A 480 -6.14 29.91 -12.97
N VAL A 481 -5.00 30.53 -12.71
CA VAL A 481 -4.88 31.96 -12.44
C VAL A 481 -4.18 32.65 -13.64
N GLY A 482 -4.68 33.81 -14.03
CA GLY A 482 -4.11 34.67 -15.07
C GLY A 482 -5.05 34.82 -16.27
N PRO A 483 -5.12 33.85 -17.18
CA PRO A 483 -5.85 34.03 -18.45
C PRO A 483 -7.37 34.02 -18.29
N GLU A 484 -8.06 34.53 -19.27
CA GLU A 484 -9.51 34.42 -19.42
C GLU A 484 -9.91 32.97 -19.84
N LEU A 485 -11.18 32.58 -19.64
CA LEU A 485 -11.65 31.22 -19.95
C LEU A 485 -11.39 30.80 -21.40
N ASN A 486 -11.56 31.72 -22.34
CA ASN A 486 -11.33 31.47 -23.77
C ASN A 486 -9.84 31.47 -24.17
N GLU A 487 -8.92 31.78 -23.26
CA GLU A 487 -7.47 31.76 -23.47
C GLU A 487 -6.81 30.52 -22.85
N ILE A 488 -7.61 29.61 -22.29
CA ILE A 488 -7.14 28.39 -21.60
C ILE A 488 -7.49 27.18 -22.47
N PRO A 489 -6.53 26.25 -22.70
CA PRO A 489 -6.85 24.96 -23.30
C PRO A 489 -7.91 24.22 -22.51
N SER A 490 -8.85 23.55 -23.19
CA SER A 490 -9.99 22.85 -22.55
C SER A 490 -9.52 21.83 -21.52
N LYS A 491 -8.39 21.18 -21.75
CA LYS A 491 -7.79 20.21 -20.83
C LYS A 491 -7.24 20.81 -19.52
N TYR A 492 -7.01 22.11 -19.44
CA TYR A 492 -6.58 22.82 -18.24
C TYR A 492 -7.74 23.28 -17.37
N LEU A 493 -8.95 23.26 -17.93
CA LEU A 493 -10.17 23.61 -17.23
C LEU A 493 -10.70 22.41 -16.42
N PHE A 494 -11.44 22.71 -15.39
CA PHE A 494 -11.96 21.70 -14.47
C PHE A 494 -13.43 21.40 -14.73
N TYR A 495 -13.77 20.12 -14.67
CA TYR A 495 -15.12 19.58 -14.66
C TYR A 495 -15.32 18.72 -13.42
N SER A 496 -16.57 18.47 -13.03
CA SER A 496 -16.91 17.60 -11.92
C SER A 496 -18.09 16.68 -12.28
N GLY A 497 -18.06 15.47 -11.75
CA GLY A 497 -18.95 14.35 -12.01
C GLY A 497 -18.16 13.11 -12.45
N GLY A 498 -18.73 11.93 -12.23
CA GLY A 498 -18.07 10.65 -12.54
C GLY A 498 -17.21 10.09 -11.41
N GLY A 499 -16.58 8.96 -11.70
CA GLY A 499 -15.83 8.15 -10.72
C GLY A 499 -14.62 8.84 -10.10
N GLY A 500 -14.02 9.81 -10.77
CA GLY A 500 -12.82 10.51 -10.34
C GLY A 500 -13.06 11.69 -9.38
N THR A 501 -14.29 12.24 -9.37
CA THR A 501 -14.63 13.45 -8.60
C THR A 501 -15.89 13.26 -7.74
N VAL A 502 -17.10 13.17 -8.32
CA VAL A 502 -18.36 13.03 -7.60
C VAL A 502 -19.14 11.82 -8.13
N ARG A 503 -19.00 10.68 -7.45
CA ARG A 503 -19.74 9.45 -7.79
C ARG A 503 -21.24 9.66 -7.60
N GLY A 504 -22.03 9.11 -8.53
CA GLY A 504 -23.48 9.28 -8.57
C GLY A 504 -23.93 10.45 -9.43
N GLN A 505 -23.03 11.34 -9.83
CA GLN A 505 -23.27 12.32 -10.90
C GLN A 505 -22.76 11.75 -12.23
N GLU A 506 -23.37 12.17 -13.34
CA GLU A 506 -22.88 11.86 -14.68
C GLU A 506 -21.46 12.40 -14.88
N TYR A 507 -20.70 11.77 -15.75
CA TYR A 507 -19.34 12.19 -16.06
C TYR A 507 -19.33 13.63 -16.57
N GLN A 508 -18.44 14.48 -16.02
CA GLN A 508 -18.32 15.90 -16.35
C GLN A 508 -19.65 16.71 -16.31
N ALA A 509 -20.64 16.26 -15.53
CA ALA A 509 -21.95 16.90 -15.45
C ALA A 509 -21.89 18.39 -15.07
N LEU A 510 -20.92 18.77 -14.22
CA LEU A 510 -20.74 20.12 -13.73
C LEU A 510 -19.57 20.82 -14.43
N GLY A 511 -19.85 21.97 -15.01
CA GLY A 511 -18.94 22.93 -15.62
C GLY A 511 -19.47 24.35 -15.44
N VAL A 512 -19.03 25.28 -16.28
CA VAL A 512 -19.51 26.67 -16.34
C VAL A 512 -20.44 26.80 -17.54
N THR A 513 -21.70 27.21 -17.31
CA THR A 513 -22.67 27.48 -18.37
C THR A 513 -22.45 28.90 -18.90
N LEU A 514 -22.11 29.02 -20.17
CA LEU A 514 -21.96 30.29 -20.86
C LEU A 514 -23.32 30.96 -21.14
N PRO A 515 -23.35 32.29 -21.43
CA PRO A 515 -24.58 32.98 -21.84
C PRO A 515 -25.23 32.41 -23.11
N SER A 516 -24.48 31.67 -23.95
CA SER A 516 -25.00 30.95 -25.12
C SER A 516 -25.83 29.70 -24.74
N GLY A 517 -25.68 29.22 -23.51
CA GLY A 517 -26.24 27.96 -23.02
C GLY A 517 -25.29 26.77 -23.13
N ASP A 518 -24.14 26.94 -23.78
CA ASP A 518 -23.10 25.90 -23.90
C ASP A 518 -22.34 25.77 -22.59
N LYS A 519 -21.79 24.56 -22.31
CA LYS A 519 -20.98 24.28 -21.13
C LYS A 519 -19.50 24.24 -21.48
N VAL A 520 -18.67 24.75 -20.58
CA VAL A 520 -17.19 24.66 -20.63
C VAL A 520 -16.66 24.33 -19.23
N GLY A 521 -15.42 23.90 -19.12
CA GLY A 521 -14.80 23.69 -17.81
C GLY A 521 -14.60 25.02 -17.06
N GLY A 522 -14.51 24.95 -15.73
CA GLY A 522 -14.27 26.11 -14.88
C GLY A 522 -12.78 26.36 -14.61
N LYS A 523 -12.46 27.57 -14.15
CA LYS A 523 -11.09 27.93 -13.73
C LYS A 523 -10.75 27.41 -12.34
N SER A 524 -11.73 27.07 -11.50
CA SER A 524 -11.45 26.48 -10.21
C SER A 524 -12.39 25.33 -9.87
N PHE A 525 -11.86 24.40 -9.07
CA PHE A 525 -12.49 23.17 -8.65
C PHE A 525 -12.23 22.87 -7.18
N VAL A 526 -13.27 22.50 -6.46
CA VAL A 526 -13.18 21.90 -5.12
C VAL A 526 -13.94 20.58 -5.14
N GLY A 527 -13.25 19.49 -4.79
CA GLY A 527 -13.85 18.17 -4.60
C GLY A 527 -13.64 17.70 -3.16
N LEU A 528 -14.69 17.18 -2.52
CA LEU A 528 -14.61 16.56 -1.20
C LEU A 528 -15.27 15.18 -1.25
N SER A 529 -14.55 14.14 -0.86
CA SER A 529 -15.07 12.78 -0.75
C SER A 529 -14.85 12.25 0.65
N THR A 530 -15.84 11.56 1.20
CA THR A 530 -15.75 10.86 2.48
C THR A 530 -16.27 9.44 2.35
N GLU A 531 -15.58 8.49 2.96
CA GLU A 531 -15.97 7.09 2.98
C GLU A 531 -15.93 6.53 4.41
N LEU A 532 -16.94 5.73 4.74
CA LEU A 532 -16.92 4.82 5.88
C LEU A 532 -16.82 3.39 5.33
N ARG A 533 -15.66 2.77 5.56
CA ARG A 533 -15.35 1.41 5.11
C ARG A 533 -15.47 0.47 6.30
N GLN A 534 -16.19 -0.65 6.13
CA GLN A 534 -16.38 -1.66 7.17
C GLN A 534 -16.02 -3.04 6.63
N LYS A 535 -15.04 -3.72 7.26
CA LYS A 535 -14.77 -5.13 7.01
C LYS A 535 -15.89 -5.98 7.62
N VAL A 536 -16.56 -6.79 6.81
CA VAL A 536 -17.63 -7.70 7.24
C VAL A 536 -17.06 -9.10 7.44
N THR A 537 -16.16 -9.51 6.57
CA THR A 537 -15.39 -10.76 6.67
C THR A 537 -13.94 -10.49 6.27
N LYS A 538 -13.06 -11.49 6.40
CA LYS A 538 -11.66 -11.37 5.90
C LYS A 538 -11.57 -11.04 4.39
N LYS A 539 -12.62 -11.35 3.60
CA LYS A 539 -12.64 -11.15 2.14
C LYS A 539 -13.63 -10.10 1.67
N ILE A 540 -14.65 -9.75 2.47
CA ILE A 540 -15.73 -8.87 2.04
C ILE A 540 -15.80 -7.66 2.96
N GLY A 541 -15.79 -6.47 2.35
CA GLY A 541 -16.07 -5.19 2.99
C GLY A 541 -17.25 -4.48 2.33
N ILE A 542 -17.84 -3.56 3.06
CA ILE A 542 -18.86 -2.62 2.57
C ILE A 542 -18.37 -1.19 2.77
N VAL A 543 -18.80 -0.29 1.91
CA VAL A 543 -18.44 1.13 1.96
C VAL A 543 -19.70 1.97 1.80
N GLY A 544 -19.84 2.99 2.65
CA GLY A 544 -20.77 4.08 2.42
C GLY A 544 -19.99 5.33 2.07
N PHE A 545 -20.42 6.11 1.07
CA PHE A 545 -19.71 7.30 0.64
C PHE A 545 -20.62 8.48 0.35
N VAL A 546 -20.06 9.68 0.48
CA VAL A 546 -20.64 10.96 0.07
C VAL A 546 -19.55 11.77 -0.60
N ASP A 547 -19.84 12.27 -1.79
CA ASP A 547 -18.95 13.11 -2.59
C ASP A 547 -19.63 14.46 -2.87
N TYR A 548 -18.83 15.53 -2.90
CA TYR A 548 -19.22 16.90 -3.20
C TYR A 548 -18.25 17.51 -4.19
N GLY A 549 -18.75 18.26 -5.16
CA GLY A 549 -17.96 18.99 -6.13
C GLY A 549 -18.49 20.40 -6.36
N MET A 550 -17.59 21.34 -6.58
CA MET A 550 -17.91 22.73 -6.95
C MET A 550 -16.98 23.19 -8.07
N ILE A 551 -17.55 23.80 -9.09
CA ILE A 551 -16.83 24.40 -10.22
C ILE A 551 -17.17 25.89 -10.28
N SER A 552 -16.15 26.76 -10.53
CA SER A 552 -16.34 28.20 -10.68
C SER A 552 -15.67 28.73 -11.96
N ALA A 553 -16.26 29.78 -12.54
CA ALA A 553 -15.71 30.49 -13.68
C ALA A 553 -14.47 31.34 -13.33
N ASP A 554 -14.27 31.66 -12.07
CA ASP A 554 -13.11 32.41 -11.58
C ASP A 554 -12.11 31.51 -10.83
N ALA A 555 -10.89 32.00 -10.66
CA ALA A 555 -9.81 31.30 -9.98
C ALA A 555 -9.92 31.32 -8.44
N GLY A 556 -10.82 32.15 -7.89
CA GLY A 556 -10.91 32.43 -6.44
C GLY A 556 -11.94 31.58 -5.71
N PHE A 557 -12.52 30.57 -6.34
CA PHE A 557 -13.54 29.68 -5.78
C PHE A 557 -14.84 30.38 -5.35
N SER A 558 -15.14 31.55 -5.92
CA SER A 558 -16.36 32.32 -5.67
C SER A 558 -17.42 32.03 -6.71
N ASP A 559 -18.69 32.17 -6.33
CA ASP A 559 -19.87 32.06 -7.20
C ASP A 559 -19.93 30.76 -8.03
N GLY A 560 -19.39 29.64 -7.47
CA GLY A 560 -19.36 28.36 -8.13
C GLY A 560 -20.69 27.62 -8.05
N GLU A 561 -21.01 26.85 -9.09
CA GLU A 561 -22.05 25.84 -9.06
C GLU A 561 -21.55 24.58 -8.37
N SER A 562 -22.42 23.87 -7.66
CA SER A 562 -22.05 22.70 -6.91
C SER A 562 -23.04 21.55 -7.06
N HIS A 563 -22.53 20.33 -6.89
CA HIS A 563 -23.34 19.13 -6.85
C HIS A 563 -22.81 18.13 -5.81
N ALA A 564 -23.62 17.13 -5.48
CA ALA A 564 -23.23 16.07 -4.56
C ALA A 564 -23.82 14.74 -5.02
N GLY A 565 -23.14 13.68 -4.62
CA GLY A 565 -23.59 12.31 -4.80
C GLY A 565 -23.31 11.47 -3.55
N ALA A 566 -24.04 10.38 -3.39
CA ALA A 566 -23.87 9.45 -2.30
C ALA A 566 -24.12 8.02 -2.78
N GLY A 567 -23.59 7.04 -2.05
CA GLY A 567 -23.78 5.67 -2.47
C GLY A 567 -23.21 4.63 -1.51
N LEU A 568 -23.31 3.40 -1.97
CA LEU A 568 -22.81 2.22 -1.26
C LEU A 568 -21.91 1.42 -2.19
N GLY A 569 -20.93 0.77 -1.61
CA GLY A 569 -20.00 -0.09 -2.34
C GLY A 569 -19.72 -1.40 -1.64
N VAL A 570 -19.28 -2.37 -2.43
CA VAL A 570 -18.78 -3.65 -1.95
C VAL A 570 -17.31 -3.79 -2.35
N ARG A 571 -16.52 -4.36 -1.45
CA ARG A 571 -15.09 -4.67 -1.65
C ARG A 571 -14.89 -6.17 -1.51
N TYR A 572 -14.18 -6.76 -2.46
CA TYR A 572 -13.77 -8.15 -2.39
C TYR A 572 -12.24 -8.22 -2.40
N ASN A 573 -11.64 -8.54 -1.25
CA ASN A 573 -10.20 -8.55 -1.07
C ASN A 573 -9.54 -9.70 -1.85
N THR A 574 -8.56 -9.38 -2.68
CA THR A 574 -7.78 -10.31 -3.48
C THR A 574 -6.29 -10.11 -3.24
N GLY A 575 -5.45 -11.02 -3.73
CA GLY A 575 -3.98 -10.88 -3.63
C GLY A 575 -3.37 -9.72 -4.43
N ILE A 576 -4.15 -9.01 -5.24
CA ILE A 576 -3.72 -7.85 -6.04
C ILE A 576 -4.43 -6.54 -5.62
N GLY A 577 -5.09 -6.55 -4.46
CA GLY A 577 -5.91 -5.46 -3.94
C GLY A 577 -7.41 -5.77 -3.97
N PRO A 578 -8.24 -4.96 -3.31
CA PRO A 578 -9.69 -5.15 -3.31
C PRO A 578 -10.29 -4.87 -4.71
N ILE A 579 -11.17 -5.75 -5.18
CA ILE A 579 -12.07 -5.44 -6.29
C ILE A 579 -13.21 -4.64 -5.71
N ARG A 580 -13.48 -3.45 -6.27
CA ARG A 580 -14.56 -2.57 -5.85
C ARG A 580 -15.71 -2.58 -6.83
N VAL A 581 -16.93 -2.49 -6.29
CA VAL A 581 -18.15 -2.19 -7.02
C VAL A 581 -18.90 -1.13 -6.22
N ASP A 582 -19.05 0.07 -6.78
CA ASP A 582 -19.74 1.19 -6.16
C ASP A 582 -21.02 1.52 -6.92
N LEU A 583 -22.10 1.79 -6.18
CA LEU A 583 -23.39 2.25 -6.68
C LEU A 583 -23.63 3.64 -6.13
N GLY A 584 -23.72 4.65 -6.99
CA GLY A 584 -23.90 6.05 -6.63
C GLY A 584 -25.17 6.64 -7.21
N VAL A 585 -25.76 7.58 -6.49
CA VAL A 585 -26.93 8.36 -6.93
C VAL A 585 -26.68 9.85 -6.68
N PRO A 586 -27.24 10.75 -7.52
CA PRO A 586 -27.15 12.18 -7.28
C PRO A 586 -27.97 12.57 -6.04
N VAL A 587 -27.41 13.48 -5.23
CA VAL A 587 -28.07 14.04 -4.01
C VAL A 587 -28.52 15.48 -4.26
N SER A 588 -27.69 16.25 -4.96
CA SER A 588 -27.99 17.65 -5.31
C SER A 588 -27.27 18.07 -6.59
N GLY A 589 -27.70 19.16 -7.22
CA GLY A 589 -27.05 19.74 -8.40
C GLY A 589 -27.73 19.35 -9.72
N PRO A 590 -27.15 19.81 -10.86
CA PRO A 590 -27.58 19.38 -12.17
C PRO A 590 -27.25 17.88 -12.31
N GLY A 591 -28.24 17.09 -12.62
CA GLY A 591 -28.09 15.65 -12.79
C GLY A 591 -29.46 14.98 -12.87
N ASN A 592 -29.51 13.79 -13.41
CA ASN A 592 -30.76 13.02 -13.45
C ASN A 592 -31.01 12.44 -12.05
N PRO A 593 -32.04 12.93 -11.30
CA PRO A 593 -32.29 12.44 -9.94
C PRO A 593 -32.70 10.95 -9.88
N SER A 594 -32.93 10.31 -11.02
CA SER A 594 -33.19 8.87 -11.12
C SER A 594 -31.98 8.07 -11.65
N GLY A 595 -30.84 8.73 -11.94
CA GLY A 595 -29.65 8.08 -12.46
C GLY A 595 -28.95 7.26 -11.38
N LEU A 596 -28.75 5.96 -11.64
CA LEU A 596 -27.88 5.09 -10.85
C LEU A 596 -26.58 4.91 -11.63
N GLN A 597 -25.49 5.30 -11.01
CA GLN A 597 -24.14 5.14 -11.57
C GLN A 597 -23.44 3.94 -10.94
N ILE A 598 -22.75 3.15 -11.76
CA ILE A 598 -22.03 1.95 -11.33
C ILE A 598 -20.55 2.11 -11.70
N TYR A 599 -19.67 1.86 -10.74
CA TYR A 599 -18.22 1.93 -10.92
C TYR A 599 -17.60 0.60 -10.50
N ILE A 600 -16.73 0.04 -11.35
CA ILE A 600 -16.03 -1.23 -11.09
C ILE A 600 -14.53 -0.99 -11.31
N GLY A 601 -13.69 -1.36 -10.34
CA GLY A 601 -12.24 -1.18 -10.44
C GLY A 601 -11.47 -2.02 -9.42
N ILE A 602 -10.15 -1.88 -9.42
CA ILE A 602 -9.23 -2.52 -8.46
C ILE A 602 -8.63 -1.45 -7.56
N GLY A 603 -8.56 -1.71 -6.26
CA GLY A 603 -8.17 -0.75 -5.22
C GLY A 603 -9.37 -0.02 -4.63
N GLN A 604 -9.12 0.85 -3.64
CA GLN A 604 -10.14 1.76 -3.12
C GLN A 604 -10.36 2.92 -4.11
N ALA A 605 -11.41 3.72 -3.90
CA ALA A 605 -11.70 4.86 -4.78
C ALA A 605 -10.63 5.96 -4.69
N PHE A 606 -10.01 6.10 -3.51
CA PHE A 606 -8.86 6.97 -3.26
C PHE A 606 -8.02 6.50 -2.08
#